data_16324d0ca6f4a6d66b2af753ed187e7c
#
_entry.id   16324d0ca6f4a6d66b2af753ed187e7c
#
_cell.length_a   1.000
_cell.length_b   1.000
_cell.length_c   1.000
_cell.angle_alpha   90.00
_cell.angle_beta   90.00
_cell.angle_gamma   90.00
#
_symmetry.space_group_name_H-M   'P 1'
#
loop_
_entity.id
_entity.type
_entity.pdbx_description
1 polymer ?
#
loop_
_entity_poly.entity_id
_entity_poly.type
_entity_poly.pdbx_seq_one_letter_code
_entity_poly.pdbx_strand_id
1 'polypeptide(L)'
;MNRLIGIETEYGITLNTEKECDPVRESIELIKSYRREDFRPMWDYKGEDPFRDERGFRANTLHEHPDEADYQSMDQQHPESFVEIKSDLILTNGARLYNDHAHPEYSTAECQNLFDLSAHDKAGERILQQCADRRSQKLNKDVILYKNNTDYKGHSYGCHDNYLMRRDIPFDYLKESLIPFLVTRQIFAGAGKLGIESEKGMISPGSYQISQRADFFQVEASVDTMHKRPIFNTRDEPHADPQKYRRLHGIAGDANMSEYSTALKVGSTALVIDLIELRLIPDNFAVIEPTEAIKEISRDQTCRWQFRLKDGKTTTAIDLQRQYLELAKQHLDPNNGETDWILAEWEAILNQLEQEPMELVDRIDWVAKKWLLTTFVEEEGIKWDDPWLQSLALQYHDIDPENGLYYALEMQGSMRRVVTDDQINHAIHNPPKDTRAYFRGKSIDKFTNQMESVQWDHVTFNLNGKVVSVNMNKLADPEIAEKYNRVLDQAQTVEELINKLDIE
;
A
#
# COMPACT_ATOMS: atom_id res chain seq x y z
N MET A 1 6.33 12.71 12.28
CA MET A 1 6.61 11.28 12.60
C MET A 1 8.11 11.04 12.55
N ASN A 2 8.62 10.02 13.23
CA ASN A 2 10.06 9.72 13.22
C ASN A 2 10.31 8.25 12.87
N ARG A 3 9.70 7.79 11.77
CA ARG A 3 9.86 6.40 11.27
C ARG A 3 9.79 6.34 9.76
N LEU A 4 10.46 5.36 9.17
CA LEU A 4 10.30 5.05 7.75
C LEU A 4 8.95 4.41 7.51
N ILE A 5 8.26 4.90 6.48
CA ILE A 5 6.96 4.43 6.01
C ILE A 5 7.00 4.19 4.50
N GLY A 6 6.16 3.29 4.00
CA GLY A 6 5.99 3.00 2.59
C GLY A 6 4.64 2.36 2.30
N ILE A 7 4.20 2.43 1.06
CA ILE A 7 2.98 1.79 0.57
C ILE A 7 3.34 0.90 -0.62
N GLU A 8 2.78 -0.30 -0.64
CA GLU A 8 2.76 -1.23 -1.78
C GLU A 8 1.33 -1.29 -2.31
N THR A 9 1.14 -1.05 -3.60
CA THR A 9 -0.19 -1.10 -4.22
C THR A 9 -0.14 -1.97 -5.47
N GLU A 10 -0.97 -3.01 -5.47
CA GLU A 10 -1.26 -3.83 -6.62
C GLU A 10 -2.42 -3.20 -7.41
N TYR A 11 -2.31 -3.17 -8.73
CA TYR A 11 -3.34 -2.59 -9.61
C TYR A 11 -4.02 -3.66 -10.43
N GLY A 12 -5.34 -3.60 -10.54
CA GLY A 12 -6.08 -4.37 -11.52
C GLY A 12 -5.74 -3.91 -12.93
N ILE A 13 -5.58 -4.84 -13.87
CA ILE A 13 -5.29 -4.54 -15.28
C ILE A 13 -6.30 -5.23 -16.20
N THR A 14 -6.78 -4.50 -17.19
CA THR A 14 -7.67 -5.06 -18.22
C THR A 14 -7.42 -4.41 -19.58
N LEU A 15 -7.84 -5.08 -20.63
CA LEU A 15 -7.86 -4.56 -22.00
C LEU A 15 -9.30 -4.32 -22.43
N ASN A 16 -9.54 -3.19 -23.10
CA ASN A 16 -10.81 -2.96 -23.78
C ASN A 16 -10.91 -3.84 -25.03
N THR A 17 -11.32 -5.09 -24.85
CA THR A 17 -11.42 -6.10 -25.93
C THR A 17 -12.45 -7.17 -25.56
N GLU A 18 -13.08 -7.78 -26.59
CA GLU A 18 -14.00 -8.92 -26.42
C GLU A 18 -13.25 -10.25 -26.13
N LYS A 19 -11.93 -10.27 -26.27
CA LYS A 19 -11.12 -11.47 -26.02
C LYS A 19 -10.63 -11.49 -24.58
N GLU A 20 -10.56 -12.67 -24.00
CA GLU A 20 -9.89 -12.87 -22.71
C GLU A 20 -8.44 -12.34 -22.79
N CYS A 21 -8.07 -11.57 -21.80
CA CYS A 21 -6.74 -11.01 -21.61
C CYS A 21 -5.98 -11.96 -20.66
N ASP A 22 -4.71 -12.22 -20.98
CA ASP A 22 -3.79 -12.83 -20.05
C ASP A 22 -3.23 -11.74 -19.12
N PRO A 23 -3.68 -11.63 -17.87
CA PRO A 23 -3.32 -10.51 -16.99
C PRO A 23 -1.83 -10.55 -16.58
N VAL A 24 -1.23 -11.73 -16.46
CA VAL A 24 0.20 -11.88 -16.15
C VAL A 24 1.04 -11.27 -17.27
N ARG A 25 0.76 -11.64 -18.50
CA ARG A 25 1.46 -11.13 -19.67
C ARG A 25 1.28 -9.63 -19.83
N GLU A 26 0.06 -9.13 -19.66
CA GLU A 26 -0.20 -7.69 -19.80
C GLU A 26 0.44 -6.88 -18.67
N SER A 27 0.50 -7.39 -17.45
CA SER A 27 1.26 -6.79 -16.34
C SER A 27 2.75 -6.68 -16.69
N ILE A 28 3.37 -7.78 -17.14
CA ILE A 28 4.78 -7.80 -17.59
C ILE A 28 5.04 -6.77 -18.71
N GLU A 29 4.21 -6.78 -19.72
CA GLU A 29 4.37 -5.87 -20.88
C GLU A 29 4.09 -4.41 -20.53
N LEU A 30 3.19 -4.15 -19.58
CA LEU A 30 2.98 -2.83 -19.01
C LEU A 30 4.26 -2.30 -18.35
N ILE A 31 4.86 -3.09 -17.46
CA ILE A 31 6.09 -2.72 -16.73
C ILE A 31 7.23 -2.47 -17.71
N LYS A 32 7.41 -3.34 -18.74
CA LYS A 32 8.38 -3.15 -19.81
C LYS A 32 8.16 -1.86 -20.62
N SER A 33 6.95 -1.29 -20.57
CA SER A 33 6.62 -0.01 -21.23
C SER A 33 7.13 1.22 -20.46
N TYR A 34 7.65 1.08 -19.24
CA TYR A 34 8.24 2.19 -18.46
C TYR A 34 9.46 2.81 -19.18
N ARG A 35 10.39 1.97 -19.71
CA ARG A 35 11.54 2.41 -20.52
C ARG A 35 11.60 1.61 -21.82
N ARG A 36 11.63 2.30 -22.95
CA ARG A 36 11.58 1.65 -24.29
C ARG A 36 12.85 0.87 -24.67
N GLU A 37 14.03 1.21 -24.14
CA GLU A 37 15.29 0.78 -24.76
C GLU A 37 16.20 -0.09 -23.87
N ASP A 38 16.05 -0.05 -22.53
CA ASP A 38 16.94 -0.78 -21.62
C ASP A 38 16.15 -1.38 -20.42
N PHE A 39 15.20 -2.29 -20.71
CA PHE A 39 14.59 -3.06 -19.63
C PHE A 39 15.65 -4.01 -19.05
N ARG A 40 16.05 -3.75 -17.80
CA ARG A 40 16.98 -4.57 -17.05
C ARG A 40 16.43 -4.81 -15.64
N PRO A 41 15.93 -6.03 -15.35
CA PRO A 41 15.58 -6.39 -14.00
C PRO A 41 16.85 -6.46 -13.13
N MET A 42 16.86 -5.76 -12.00
CA MET A 42 18.04 -5.63 -11.14
C MET A 42 17.74 -5.97 -9.67
N TRP A 43 16.54 -6.44 -9.36
CA TRP A 43 16.20 -6.77 -7.98
C TRP A 43 17.00 -7.97 -7.49
N ASP A 44 17.58 -7.86 -6.29
CA ASP A 44 18.30 -8.95 -5.64
C ASP A 44 17.41 -9.72 -4.69
N TYR A 45 16.98 -10.89 -5.10
CA TYR A 45 16.15 -11.78 -4.26
C TYR A 45 16.96 -12.55 -3.20
N LYS A 46 18.29 -12.39 -3.18
CA LYS A 46 19.13 -13.05 -2.17
C LYS A 46 18.85 -12.45 -0.79
N GLY A 47 18.51 -13.31 0.16
CA GLY A 47 18.22 -12.89 1.52
C GLY A 47 16.74 -12.64 1.81
N GLU A 48 15.86 -12.64 0.80
CA GLU A 48 14.43 -12.74 1.04
C GLU A 48 14.08 -14.14 1.56
N ASP A 49 13.32 -14.19 2.64
CA ASP A 49 12.84 -15.44 3.24
C ASP A 49 11.38 -15.30 3.67
N PRO A 50 10.44 -15.39 2.72
CA PRO A 50 9.02 -15.22 2.98
C PRO A 50 8.43 -16.27 3.95
N PHE A 51 9.19 -17.32 4.24
CA PHE A 51 8.82 -18.37 5.20
C PHE A 51 9.13 -18.02 6.65
N ARG A 52 9.94 -16.98 6.89
CA ARG A 52 10.35 -16.58 8.23
C ARG A 52 9.23 -15.83 8.94
N ASP A 53 8.90 -16.30 10.13
CA ASP A 53 7.83 -15.75 10.97
C ASP A 53 8.41 -15.00 12.17
N GLU A 54 7.86 -13.83 12.51
CA GLU A 54 8.27 -13.00 13.65
C GLU A 54 8.18 -13.70 15.00
N ARG A 55 7.40 -14.78 15.09
CA ARG A 55 7.30 -15.64 16.28
C ARG A 55 8.51 -16.58 16.44
N GLY A 56 9.49 -16.50 15.55
CA GLY A 56 10.78 -17.19 15.67
C GLY A 56 10.81 -18.60 15.06
N PHE A 57 9.86 -18.98 14.23
CA PHE A 57 9.91 -20.20 13.46
C PHE A 57 9.98 -19.90 11.94
N ARG A 58 10.25 -20.95 11.17
CA ARG A 58 10.18 -20.89 9.70
C ARG A 58 9.09 -21.84 9.24
N ALA A 59 8.14 -21.34 8.45
CA ALA A 59 7.11 -22.16 7.83
C ALA A 59 7.75 -23.15 6.85
N ASN A 60 7.24 -24.36 6.75
CA ASN A 60 7.74 -25.36 5.82
C ASN A 60 7.24 -25.11 4.39
N THR A 61 6.03 -24.58 4.28
CA THR A 61 5.33 -24.25 3.02
C THR A 61 4.49 -23.00 3.29
N LEU A 62 4.36 -22.14 2.30
CA LEU A 62 3.26 -21.17 2.24
C LEU A 62 2.09 -21.88 1.58
N HIS A 63 0.89 -21.66 2.11
CA HIS A 63 -0.33 -22.21 1.51
C HIS A 63 -0.86 -21.16 0.52
N GLU A 64 -1.13 -21.63 -0.67
CA GLU A 64 -1.72 -20.83 -1.74
C GLU A 64 -3.22 -21.11 -1.76
N HIS A 65 -3.99 -20.07 -2.09
CA HIS A 65 -5.40 -20.28 -2.39
C HIS A 65 -5.51 -21.13 -3.66
N PRO A 66 -6.47 -22.08 -3.76
CA PRO A 66 -6.62 -22.89 -4.98
C PRO A 66 -6.69 -22.07 -6.28
N ASP A 67 -7.34 -20.91 -6.22
CA ASP A 67 -7.48 -20.02 -7.38
C ASP A 67 -6.20 -19.22 -7.68
N GLU A 68 -5.34 -19.02 -6.69
CA GLU A 68 -4.00 -18.43 -6.85
C GLU A 68 -2.99 -19.49 -7.32
N ALA A 69 -3.25 -20.77 -7.04
CA ALA A 69 -2.56 -21.85 -7.72
C ALA A 69 -2.82 -21.83 -9.24
N ASP A 70 -3.96 -21.29 -9.68
CA ASP A 70 -4.21 -21.04 -11.09
C ASP A 70 -3.33 -19.88 -11.62
N TYR A 71 -3.14 -18.80 -10.90
CA TYR A 71 -2.21 -17.74 -11.28
C TYR A 71 -0.75 -18.20 -11.24
N GLN A 72 -0.34 -18.96 -10.23
CA GLN A 72 0.97 -19.60 -10.24
C GLN A 72 1.12 -20.65 -11.33
N SER A 73 0.07 -21.41 -11.63
CA SER A 73 0.04 -22.33 -12.75
C SER A 73 0.16 -21.56 -14.08
N MET A 74 -0.47 -20.40 -14.20
CA MET A 74 -0.27 -19.50 -15.32
C MET A 74 1.17 -18.97 -15.38
N ASP A 75 1.74 -18.51 -14.28
CA ASP A 75 3.15 -18.09 -14.18
C ASP A 75 4.09 -19.25 -14.58
N GLN A 76 3.84 -20.49 -14.12
CA GLN A 76 4.64 -21.68 -14.46
C GLN A 76 4.46 -22.14 -15.92
N GLN A 77 3.35 -21.81 -16.56
CA GLN A 77 3.12 -22.11 -17.98
C GLN A 77 3.75 -21.09 -18.91
N HIS A 78 4.20 -19.93 -18.39
CA HIS A 78 4.93 -18.95 -19.18
C HIS A 78 6.34 -19.47 -19.50
N PRO A 79 6.82 -19.28 -20.73
CA PRO A 79 8.14 -19.71 -21.14
C PRO A 79 9.26 -18.84 -20.54
N GLU A 80 8.92 -17.71 -19.94
CA GLU A 80 9.83 -16.76 -19.35
C GLU A 80 10.44 -17.28 -18.02
N SER A 81 11.64 -16.86 -17.72
CA SER A 81 12.29 -17.14 -16.43
C SER A 81 11.61 -16.37 -15.30
N PHE A 82 11.78 -16.83 -14.05
CA PHE A 82 11.25 -16.14 -12.86
C PHE A 82 11.58 -14.62 -12.83
N VAL A 83 12.80 -14.25 -13.20
CA VAL A 83 13.25 -12.85 -13.24
C VAL A 83 12.50 -12.06 -14.32
N GLU A 84 12.22 -12.67 -15.46
CA GLU A 84 11.45 -12.06 -16.54
C GLU A 84 9.98 -11.92 -16.18
N ILE A 85 9.39 -12.92 -15.52
CA ILE A 85 8.00 -12.88 -15.02
C ILE A 85 7.84 -11.76 -13.99
N LYS A 86 8.73 -11.67 -13.01
CA LYS A 86 8.69 -10.59 -12.00
C LYS A 86 8.92 -9.21 -12.59
N SER A 87 9.71 -9.11 -13.67
CA SER A 87 9.93 -7.85 -14.40
C SER A 87 10.31 -6.67 -13.52
N ASP A 88 11.11 -6.90 -12.48
CA ASP A 88 11.45 -5.93 -11.44
C ASP A 88 12.23 -4.73 -11.97
N LEU A 89 11.68 -3.56 -11.78
CA LEU A 89 12.33 -2.28 -12.05
C LEU A 89 12.49 -1.48 -10.75
N ILE A 90 13.69 -0.95 -10.55
CA ILE A 90 13.91 0.12 -9.58
C ILE A 90 13.92 1.45 -10.34
N LEU A 91 13.11 2.38 -9.87
CA LEU A 91 12.88 3.65 -10.54
C LEU A 91 13.85 4.71 -10.01
N THR A 92 14.04 5.78 -10.79
CA THR A 92 14.90 6.91 -10.40
C THR A 92 14.40 7.64 -9.17
N ASN A 93 13.12 7.54 -8.85
CA ASN A 93 12.54 8.06 -7.61
C ASN A 93 12.70 7.12 -6.41
N GLY A 94 13.46 6.02 -6.56
CA GLY A 94 13.74 5.07 -5.50
C GLY A 94 12.64 4.03 -5.24
N ALA A 95 11.54 4.08 -5.97
CA ALA A 95 10.44 3.12 -5.90
C ALA A 95 10.77 1.82 -6.64
N ARG A 96 9.97 0.77 -6.39
CA ARG A 96 10.01 -0.51 -7.11
C ARG A 96 8.70 -0.67 -7.90
N LEU A 97 8.82 -1.11 -9.17
CA LEU A 97 7.70 -1.47 -10.03
C LEU A 97 7.92 -2.88 -10.56
N TYR A 98 7.00 -3.80 -10.32
CA TYR A 98 7.19 -5.20 -10.68
C TYR A 98 5.85 -5.91 -10.88
N ASN A 99 5.88 -7.12 -11.45
CA ASN A 99 4.71 -7.98 -11.54
C ASN A 99 4.61 -8.83 -10.27
N ASP A 100 3.57 -8.62 -9.47
CA ASP A 100 3.22 -9.54 -8.39
C ASP A 100 2.00 -10.36 -8.81
N HIS A 101 2.26 -11.65 -9.08
CA HIS A 101 1.30 -12.57 -9.71
C HIS A 101 0.76 -11.98 -11.03
N ALA A 102 -0.46 -11.56 -11.10
CA ALA A 102 -1.09 -11.02 -12.30
C ALA A 102 -1.29 -9.49 -12.25
N HIS A 103 -0.69 -8.81 -11.26
CA HIS A 103 -0.92 -7.39 -11.01
C HIS A 103 0.38 -6.59 -11.15
N PRO A 104 0.39 -5.47 -11.86
CA PRO A 104 1.48 -4.51 -11.74
C PRO A 104 1.44 -3.92 -10.35
N GLU A 105 2.54 -4.04 -9.60
CA GLU A 105 2.67 -3.52 -8.24
C GLU A 105 3.67 -2.38 -8.19
N TYR A 106 3.26 -1.29 -7.56
CA TYR A 106 4.12 -0.16 -7.26
C TYR A 106 4.35 -0.06 -5.76
N SER A 107 5.62 -0.26 -5.35
CA SER A 107 6.07 -0.03 -3.98
C SER A 107 6.78 1.32 -3.92
N THR A 108 6.27 2.25 -3.12
CA THR A 108 6.84 3.60 -2.98
C THR A 108 8.27 3.56 -2.48
N ALA A 109 9.02 4.62 -2.73
CA ALA A 109 10.22 4.92 -1.96
C ALA A 109 9.89 5.00 -0.47
N GLU A 110 10.85 4.66 0.41
CA GLU A 110 10.70 4.89 1.85
C GLU A 110 10.69 6.40 2.13
N CYS A 111 9.67 6.85 2.86
CA CYS A 111 9.50 8.24 3.28
C CYS A 111 9.58 8.37 4.80
N GLN A 112 10.06 9.48 5.31
CA GLN A 112 9.94 9.89 6.72
C GLN A 112 8.79 10.88 6.94
N ASN A 113 8.31 11.49 5.86
CA ASN A 113 7.26 12.48 5.85
C ASN A 113 5.98 11.90 5.22
N LEU A 114 4.84 12.14 5.85
CA LEU A 114 3.52 11.65 5.43
C LEU A 114 3.08 12.24 4.08
N PHE A 115 3.36 13.53 3.86
CA PHE A 115 2.97 14.20 2.61
C PHE A 115 3.87 13.78 1.45
N ASP A 116 5.16 13.53 1.72
CA ASP A 116 6.05 12.93 0.71
C ASP A 116 5.57 11.52 0.33
N LEU A 117 5.14 10.72 1.31
CA LEU A 117 4.55 9.40 1.02
C LEU A 117 3.30 9.52 0.16
N SER A 118 2.40 10.45 0.48
CA SER A 118 1.18 10.69 -0.30
C SER A 118 1.51 11.14 -1.74
N ALA A 119 2.53 11.98 -1.90
CA ALA A 119 3.01 12.40 -3.22
C ALA A 119 3.62 11.22 -4.00
N HIS A 120 4.38 10.34 -3.35
CA HIS A 120 4.96 9.14 -3.98
C HIS A 120 3.91 8.08 -4.33
N ASP A 121 2.86 7.90 -3.53
CA ASP A 121 1.72 7.03 -3.86
C ASP A 121 1.00 7.54 -5.12
N LYS A 122 0.70 8.83 -5.19
CA LYS A 122 0.12 9.47 -6.38
C LYS A 122 1.06 9.47 -7.60
N ALA A 123 2.37 9.60 -7.36
CA ALA A 123 3.35 9.47 -8.44
C ALA A 123 3.33 8.07 -9.06
N GLY A 124 3.07 7.02 -8.26
CA GLY A 124 2.88 5.66 -8.75
C GLY A 124 1.70 5.55 -9.74
N GLU A 125 0.55 6.14 -9.42
CA GLU A 125 -0.60 6.18 -10.33
C GLU A 125 -0.23 6.83 -11.66
N ARG A 126 0.45 8.00 -11.64
CA ARG A 126 0.86 8.72 -12.85
C ARG A 126 1.91 7.95 -13.68
N ILE A 127 2.85 7.28 -13.02
CA ILE A 127 3.86 6.43 -13.68
C ILE A 127 3.17 5.25 -14.38
N LEU A 128 2.26 4.58 -13.70
CA LEU A 128 1.53 3.44 -14.25
C LEU A 128 0.60 3.86 -15.40
N GLN A 129 -0.08 5.00 -15.27
CA GLN A 129 -0.90 5.55 -16.38
C GLN A 129 -0.04 5.83 -17.62
N GLN A 130 1.15 6.43 -17.45
CA GLN A 130 2.08 6.62 -18.58
C GLN A 130 2.52 5.29 -19.23
N CYS A 131 2.67 4.23 -18.43
CA CYS A 131 2.94 2.89 -18.94
C CYS A 131 1.75 2.33 -19.72
N ALA A 132 0.53 2.51 -19.21
CA ALA A 132 -0.72 2.11 -19.86
C ALA A 132 -0.92 2.83 -21.20
N ASP A 133 -0.68 4.14 -21.24
CA ASP A 133 -0.77 4.94 -22.48
C ASP A 133 0.19 4.43 -23.58
N ARG A 134 1.45 4.16 -23.20
CA ARG A 134 2.46 3.62 -24.14
C ARG A 134 2.08 2.21 -24.60
N ARG A 135 1.56 1.37 -23.69
CA ARG A 135 1.11 0.02 -24.04
C ARG A 135 -0.12 0.07 -24.94
N SER A 136 -1.08 0.94 -24.66
CA SER A 136 -2.28 1.18 -25.46
C SER A 136 -1.92 1.60 -26.91
N GLN A 137 -0.99 2.54 -27.06
CA GLN A 137 -0.48 2.95 -28.37
C GLN A 137 0.14 1.77 -29.15
N LYS A 138 0.92 0.91 -28.47
CA LYS A 138 1.55 -0.27 -29.09
C LYS A 138 0.52 -1.30 -29.54
N LEU A 139 -0.54 -1.49 -28.77
CA LEU A 139 -1.60 -2.46 -29.04
C LEU A 139 -2.70 -1.92 -29.97
N ASN A 140 -2.82 -0.59 -30.11
CA ASN A 140 -3.99 0.09 -30.65
C ASN A 140 -5.31 -0.35 -29.99
N LYS A 141 -5.26 -0.44 -28.65
CA LYS A 141 -6.36 -0.81 -27.74
C LYS A 141 -6.11 -0.19 -26.38
N ASP A 142 -7.17 0.14 -25.65
CA ASP A 142 -7.04 0.72 -24.32
C ASP A 142 -6.60 -0.33 -23.31
N VAL A 143 -5.55 -0.02 -22.57
CA VAL A 143 -5.10 -0.71 -21.37
C VAL A 143 -5.57 0.11 -20.19
N ILE A 144 -6.42 -0.46 -19.36
CA ILE A 144 -7.06 0.22 -18.23
C ILE A 144 -6.52 -0.35 -16.94
N LEU A 145 -6.19 0.54 -16.01
CA LEU A 145 -5.68 0.19 -14.68
C LEU A 145 -6.62 0.69 -13.59
N TYR A 146 -6.85 -0.17 -12.61
CA TYR A 146 -7.70 0.14 -11.46
C TYR A 146 -6.92 0.06 -10.14
N LYS A 147 -6.96 1.13 -9.36
CA LYS A 147 -6.45 1.15 -7.99
C LYS A 147 -7.54 0.68 -7.01
N ASN A 148 -7.85 -0.61 -7.07
CA ASN A 148 -8.87 -1.26 -6.24
C ASN A 148 -8.32 -2.56 -5.64
N ASN A 149 -9.14 -3.35 -4.94
CA ASN A 149 -8.66 -4.53 -4.21
C ASN A 149 -9.47 -5.80 -4.51
N THR A 150 -10.29 -5.84 -5.53
CA THR A 150 -11.06 -7.03 -5.88
C THR A 150 -11.39 -7.06 -7.37
N ASP A 151 -11.44 -8.28 -7.93
CA ASP A 151 -11.91 -8.55 -9.29
C ASP A 151 -13.42 -8.84 -9.35
N TYR A 152 -14.11 -8.79 -8.22
CA TYR A 152 -15.53 -9.16 -8.05
C TYR A 152 -15.85 -10.63 -8.38
N LYS A 153 -14.83 -11.49 -8.45
CA LYS A 153 -14.97 -12.93 -8.71
C LYS A 153 -14.50 -13.79 -7.53
N GLY A 154 -14.17 -13.13 -6.41
CA GLY A 154 -13.71 -13.81 -5.19
C GLY A 154 -12.23 -13.66 -4.91
N HIS A 155 -11.48 -12.97 -5.76
CA HIS A 155 -10.07 -12.70 -5.54
C HIS A 155 -9.86 -11.29 -5.01
N SER A 156 -8.88 -11.15 -4.12
CA SER A 156 -8.48 -9.86 -3.58
C SER A 156 -6.98 -9.66 -3.73
N TYR A 157 -6.57 -8.49 -4.16
CA TYR A 157 -5.18 -8.05 -4.25
C TYR A 157 -4.90 -6.87 -3.35
N GLY A 158 -3.61 -6.55 -3.13
CA GLY A 158 -3.15 -5.82 -1.97
C GLY A 158 -3.08 -4.30 -2.13
N CYS A 159 -3.21 -3.66 -0.98
CA CYS A 159 -2.60 -2.37 -0.69
C CYS A 159 -2.04 -2.48 0.72
N HIS A 160 -0.72 -2.48 0.84
CA HIS A 160 -0.03 -2.75 2.08
C HIS A 160 0.67 -1.50 2.58
N ASP A 161 0.45 -1.16 3.83
CA ASP A 161 1.15 -0.08 4.50
C ASP A 161 2.30 -0.64 5.36
N ASN A 162 3.51 -0.13 5.17
CA ASN A 162 4.73 -0.62 5.80
C ASN A 162 5.29 0.41 6.77
N TYR A 163 5.75 -0.07 7.92
CA TYR A 163 6.31 0.78 8.97
C TYR A 163 7.57 0.15 9.56
N LEU A 164 8.64 0.91 9.65
CA LEU A 164 9.80 0.49 10.44
C LEU A 164 9.46 0.60 11.92
N MET A 165 9.65 -0.48 12.68
CA MET A 165 9.28 -0.59 14.07
C MET A 165 10.40 -1.21 14.90
N ARG A 166 10.49 -0.87 16.19
CA ARG A 166 11.44 -1.45 17.13
C ARG A 166 11.17 -2.95 17.34
N ARG A 167 12.21 -3.75 17.33
CA ARG A 167 12.11 -5.22 17.53
C ARG A 167 11.93 -5.65 18.99
N ASP A 168 12.27 -4.80 19.96
CA ASP A 168 12.17 -5.11 21.38
C ASP A 168 10.72 -5.16 21.94
N ILE A 169 9.74 -4.78 21.12
CA ILE A 169 8.32 -4.90 21.47
C ILE A 169 7.89 -6.37 21.35
N PRO A 170 7.33 -6.99 22.44
CA PRO A 170 6.86 -8.36 22.37
C PRO A 170 5.76 -8.55 21.31
N PHE A 171 5.87 -9.64 20.54
CA PHE A 171 4.96 -9.90 19.43
C PHE A 171 3.48 -9.96 19.87
N ASP A 172 3.17 -10.67 20.97
CA ASP A 172 1.78 -10.80 21.42
C ASP A 172 1.18 -9.45 21.82
N TYR A 173 1.98 -8.60 22.51
CA TYR A 173 1.54 -7.24 22.86
C TYR A 173 1.31 -6.39 21.60
N LEU A 174 2.22 -6.45 20.64
CA LEU A 174 2.07 -5.76 19.36
C LEU A 174 0.77 -6.18 18.65
N LYS A 175 0.55 -7.49 18.50
CA LYS A 175 -0.62 -8.05 17.83
C LYS A 175 -1.92 -7.62 18.54
N GLU A 176 -1.99 -7.81 19.86
CA GLU A 176 -3.19 -7.49 20.65
C GLU A 176 -3.49 -5.98 20.71
N SER A 177 -2.45 -5.15 20.65
CA SER A 177 -2.60 -3.70 20.64
C SER A 177 -2.99 -3.15 19.26
N LEU A 178 -2.53 -3.77 18.17
CA LEU A 178 -2.72 -3.24 16.82
C LEU A 178 -3.99 -3.75 16.14
N ILE A 179 -4.37 -5.01 16.32
CA ILE A 179 -5.55 -5.61 15.65
C ILE A 179 -6.84 -4.80 15.90
N PRO A 180 -7.16 -4.35 17.13
CA PRO A 180 -8.36 -3.53 17.37
C PRO A 180 -8.38 -2.24 16.56
N PHE A 181 -7.23 -1.59 16.42
CA PHE A 181 -7.08 -0.40 15.60
C PHE A 181 -7.29 -0.72 14.11
N LEU A 182 -6.66 -1.78 13.58
CA LEU A 182 -6.79 -2.17 12.16
C LEU A 182 -8.23 -2.55 11.80
N VAL A 183 -8.92 -3.25 12.68
CA VAL A 183 -10.33 -3.64 12.48
C VAL A 183 -11.24 -2.42 12.39
N THR A 184 -10.99 -1.37 13.16
CA THR A 184 -11.85 -0.20 13.26
C THR A 184 -11.45 0.95 12.34
N ARG A 185 -10.17 1.07 11.91
CA ARG A 185 -9.72 2.19 11.06
C ARG A 185 -10.41 2.27 9.69
N GLN A 186 -11.02 1.18 9.23
CA GLN A 186 -11.73 1.15 7.95
C GLN A 186 -12.88 2.18 7.86
N ILE A 187 -13.42 2.67 8.98
CA ILE A 187 -14.49 3.68 8.98
C ILE A 187 -14.06 5.00 8.32
N PHE A 188 -12.75 5.29 8.26
CA PHE A 188 -12.18 6.43 7.56
C PHE A 188 -11.16 6.06 6.47
N ALA A 189 -10.73 4.80 6.41
CA ALA A 189 -9.72 4.33 5.47
C ALA A 189 -10.26 3.33 4.43
N GLY A 190 -11.53 2.96 4.51
CA GLY A 190 -12.16 2.07 3.54
C GLY A 190 -12.36 2.76 2.18
N ALA A 191 -12.26 2.00 1.09
CA ALA A 191 -12.39 2.51 -0.28
C ALA A 191 -13.73 2.17 -0.95
N GLY A 192 -14.66 1.61 -0.19
CA GLY A 192 -16.02 1.27 -0.63
C GLY A 192 -16.10 0.10 -1.61
N LYS A 193 -17.06 -0.79 -1.41
CA LYS A 193 -17.34 -1.90 -2.31
C LYS A 193 -18.84 -2.09 -2.52
N LEU A 194 -19.25 -2.28 -3.76
CA LEU A 194 -20.56 -2.78 -4.10
C LEU A 194 -20.54 -4.30 -4.10
N GLY A 195 -21.41 -4.91 -3.32
CA GLY A 195 -21.52 -6.35 -3.16
C GLY A 195 -20.77 -6.91 -1.96
N ILE A 196 -21.17 -8.13 -1.57
CA ILE A 196 -20.50 -8.97 -0.59
C ILE A 196 -19.93 -10.18 -1.33
N GLU A 197 -18.68 -10.48 -1.10
CA GLU A 197 -17.97 -11.57 -1.76
C GLU A 197 -17.58 -12.69 -0.79
N SER A 198 -17.34 -13.84 -1.35
CA SER A 198 -16.67 -14.96 -0.72
C SER A 198 -15.60 -15.50 -1.68
N GLU A 199 -14.81 -16.45 -1.25
CA GLU A 199 -13.88 -17.20 -2.12
C GLU A 199 -14.57 -17.85 -3.34
N LYS A 200 -15.88 -17.93 -3.35
CA LYS A 200 -16.69 -18.50 -4.46
C LYS A 200 -17.32 -17.41 -5.33
N GLY A 201 -16.87 -16.16 -5.16
CA GLY A 201 -17.38 -15.00 -5.88
C GLY A 201 -18.52 -14.26 -5.16
N MET A 202 -19.28 -13.50 -5.90
CA MET A 202 -20.32 -12.60 -5.39
C MET A 202 -21.49 -13.35 -4.76
N ILE A 203 -21.83 -13.01 -3.51
CA ILE A 203 -22.97 -13.60 -2.78
C ILE A 203 -24.12 -12.63 -2.53
N SER A 204 -23.87 -11.30 -2.60
CA SER A 204 -24.91 -10.27 -2.45
C SER A 204 -24.58 -9.03 -3.26
N PRO A 205 -24.95 -8.96 -4.55
CA PRO A 205 -24.50 -7.90 -5.46
C PRO A 205 -25.03 -6.51 -5.11
N GLY A 206 -26.22 -6.41 -4.52
CA GLY A 206 -26.86 -5.12 -4.19
C GLY A 206 -26.45 -4.51 -2.84
N SER A 207 -25.56 -5.15 -2.09
CA SER A 207 -25.11 -4.65 -0.79
C SER A 207 -23.93 -3.70 -0.96
N TYR A 208 -23.93 -2.58 -0.25
CA TYR A 208 -22.75 -1.71 -0.16
C TYR A 208 -21.99 -1.93 1.14
N GLN A 209 -20.67 -1.82 1.12
CA GLN A 209 -19.84 -1.93 2.30
C GLN A 209 -18.63 -0.96 2.25
N ILE A 210 -18.07 -0.63 3.42
CA ILE A 210 -17.01 0.39 3.53
C ILE A 210 -15.65 -0.11 3.02
N SER A 211 -15.27 -1.36 3.33
CA SER A 211 -13.98 -1.91 2.92
C SER A 211 -14.11 -2.85 1.74
N GLN A 212 -13.15 -2.79 0.83
CA GLN A 212 -13.07 -3.76 -0.27
C GLN A 212 -12.53 -5.11 0.18
N ARG A 213 -11.72 -5.13 1.25
CA ARG A 213 -10.99 -6.32 1.68
C ARG A 213 -11.56 -7.02 2.90
N ALA A 214 -12.51 -6.42 3.63
CA ALA A 214 -13.06 -6.99 4.88
C ALA A 214 -13.58 -8.42 4.71
N ASP A 215 -14.20 -8.75 3.57
CA ASP A 215 -14.77 -10.06 3.28
C ASP A 215 -13.72 -11.19 3.27
N PHE A 216 -12.47 -10.88 2.97
CA PHE A 216 -11.40 -11.83 2.72
C PHE A 216 -10.55 -12.19 3.95
N PHE A 217 -10.70 -11.47 5.07
CA PHE A 217 -9.96 -11.78 6.30
C PHE A 217 -10.57 -12.99 7.04
N GLN A 218 -9.74 -14.01 7.27
CA GLN A 218 -10.18 -15.29 7.85
C GLN A 218 -9.46 -15.66 9.14
N VAL A 219 -8.25 -15.12 9.38
CA VAL A 219 -7.48 -15.37 10.60
C VAL A 219 -6.90 -14.07 11.16
N GLU A 220 -6.56 -14.07 12.44
CA GLU A 220 -5.99 -12.88 13.09
C GLU A 220 -4.57 -12.59 12.60
N ALA A 221 -3.72 -13.62 12.53
CA ALA A 221 -2.31 -13.46 12.21
C ALA A 221 -1.76 -14.70 11.49
N SER A 222 -1.00 -14.50 10.42
CA SER A 222 -0.33 -15.56 9.66
C SER A 222 0.87 -15.00 8.89
N VAL A 223 1.82 -15.88 8.57
CA VAL A 223 2.89 -15.62 7.61
C VAL A 223 2.37 -15.69 6.16
N ASP A 224 1.30 -16.46 5.93
CA ASP A 224 0.62 -16.51 4.64
C ASP A 224 -0.09 -15.18 4.35
N THR A 225 0.00 -14.72 3.11
CA THR A 225 -0.72 -13.52 2.65
C THR A 225 -1.91 -13.85 1.77
N MET A 226 -1.92 -15.03 1.17
CA MET A 226 -2.83 -15.45 0.11
C MET A 226 -3.87 -16.45 0.58
N HIS A 227 -3.50 -17.43 1.39
CA HIS A 227 -4.43 -18.40 1.97
C HIS A 227 -4.88 -17.99 3.37
N LYS A 228 -6.18 -18.02 3.65
CA LYS A 228 -6.76 -17.60 4.93
C LYS A 228 -6.18 -16.25 5.37
N ARG A 229 -6.41 -15.24 4.56
CA ARG A 229 -5.79 -13.90 4.73
C ARG A 229 -5.87 -13.42 6.17
N PRO A 230 -4.74 -13.06 6.78
CA PRO A 230 -4.70 -12.53 8.14
C PRO A 230 -5.00 -11.04 8.18
N ILE A 231 -5.49 -10.54 9.32
CA ILE A 231 -5.53 -9.11 9.61
C ILE A 231 -4.12 -8.59 9.86
N PHE A 232 -3.28 -9.39 10.54
CA PHE A 232 -1.89 -9.09 10.86
C PHE A 232 -0.95 -10.08 10.17
N ASN A 233 -0.07 -9.59 9.30
CA ASN A 233 0.95 -10.43 8.67
C ASN A 233 2.17 -10.57 9.59
N THR A 234 2.67 -11.80 9.76
CA THR A 234 3.78 -12.12 10.66
C THR A 234 5.11 -12.39 9.96
N ARG A 235 5.22 -12.05 8.67
CA ARG A 235 6.44 -12.25 7.88
C ARG A 235 7.58 -11.40 8.44
N ASP A 236 8.72 -12.03 8.76
CA ASP A 236 9.90 -11.37 9.33
C ASP A 236 10.92 -11.01 8.24
N GLU A 237 10.62 -9.98 7.48
CA GLU A 237 11.50 -9.39 6.47
C GLU A 237 11.68 -7.90 6.77
N PRO A 238 12.60 -7.53 7.67
CA PRO A 238 12.72 -6.14 8.15
C PRO A 238 13.26 -5.17 7.11
N HIS A 239 14.00 -5.64 6.09
CA HIS A 239 14.73 -4.81 5.12
C HIS A 239 15.53 -3.69 5.81
N ALA A 240 16.05 -3.95 7.00
CA ALA A 240 16.79 -3.07 7.87
C ALA A 240 17.66 -3.93 8.81
N ASP A 241 18.36 -3.32 9.80
CA ASP A 241 19.09 -4.05 10.82
C ASP A 241 18.14 -4.98 11.63
N PRO A 242 18.17 -6.30 11.41
CA PRO A 242 17.20 -7.23 12.00
C PRO A 242 17.37 -7.42 13.51
N GLN A 243 18.44 -6.92 14.10
CA GLN A 243 18.64 -6.95 15.55
C GLN A 243 17.90 -5.80 16.25
N LYS A 244 17.63 -4.71 15.53
CA LYS A 244 17.02 -3.49 16.08
C LYS A 244 15.58 -3.30 15.64
N TYR A 245 15.26 -3.70 14.42
CA TYR A 245 14.02 -3.36 13.76
C TYR A 245 13.27 -4.57 13.23
N ARG A 246 11.97 -4.41 13.08
CA ARG A 246 11.07 -5.22 12.27
C ARG A 246 10.35 -4.33 11.27
N ARG A 247 9.87 -4.89 10.21
CA ARG A 247 8.92 -4.26 9.30
C ARG A 247 7.52 -4.68 9.70
N LEU A 248 6.72 -3.75 10.21
CA LEU A 248 5.29 -3.99 10.31
C LEU A 248 4.70 -3.96 8.91
N HIS A 249 4.23 -5.09 8.44
CA HIS A 249 3.61 -5.27 7.13
C HIS A 249 2.09 -5.28 7.30
N GLY A 250 1.46 -4.10 7.18
CA GLY A 250 0.03 -3.89 7.35
C GLY A 250 -0.74 -4.26 6.09
N ILE A 251 -1.29 -5.48 6.04
CA ILE A 251 -2.03 -5.96 4.87
C ILE A 251 -3.55 -5.70 4.94
N ALA A 252 -4.05 -5.22 6.08
CA ALA A 252 -5.47 -4.93 6.30
C ALA A 252 -5.84 -3.51 5.86
N GLY A 253 -5.51 -3.12 4.64
CA GLY A 253 -5.80 -1.81 4.07
C GLY A 253 -6.43 -1.88 2.71
N ASP A 254 -7.30 -0.91 2.39
CA ASP A 254 -7.82 -0.71 1.04
C ASP A 254 -6.92 0.25 0.25
N ALA A 255 -6.93 0.12 -1.07
CA ALA A 255 -6.30 1.06 -2.00
C ALA A 255 -7.16 2.33 -2.13
N ASN A 256 -6.68 3.42 -1.56
CA ASN A 256 -7.39 4.69 -1.54
C ASN A 256 -7.06 5.52 -2.79
N MET A 257 -8.09 6.07 -3.45
CA MET A 257 -7.94 7.10 -4.47
C MET A 257 -7.67 8.46 -3.81
N SER A 258 -8.35 8.74 -2.69
CA SER A 258 -8.20 9.96 -1.91
C SER A 258 -6.85 10.02 -1.21
N GLU A 259 -6.06 11.05 -1.53
CA GLU A 259 -4.80 11.38 -0.82
C GLU A 259 -5.05 11.60 0.68
N TYR A 260 -6.18 12.19 1.01
CA TYR A 260 -6.57 12.45 2.39
C TYR A 260 -6.80 11.15 3.16
N SER A 261 -7.56 10.19 2.58
CA SER A 261 -7.76 8.88 3.18
C SER A 261 -6.43 8.13 3.35
N THR A 262 -5.55 8.18 2.34
CA THR A 262 -4.21 7.59 2.41
C THR A 262 -3.39 8.20 3.54
N ALA A 263 -3.32 9.54 3.61
CA ALA A 263 -2.56 10.24 4.63
C ALA A 263 -3.09 9.96 6.05
N LEU A 264 -4.41 10.01 6.25
CA LEU A 264 -5.00 9.73 7.54
C LEU A 264 -4.82 8.26 7.97
N LYS A 265 -4.99 7.31 7.04
CA LYS A 265 -4.74 5.87 7.26
C LYS A 265 -3.32 5.63 7.77
N VAL A 266 -2.33 6.12 7.05
CA VAL A 266 -0.92 5.89 7.37
C VAL A 266 -0.50 6.68 8.60
N GLY A 267 -0.88 7.95 8.69
CA GLY A 267 -0.52 8.83 9.79
C GLY A 267 -1.07 8.33 11.13
N SER A 268 -2.36 8.01 11.20
CA SER A 268 -2.95 7.50 12.45
C SER A 268 -2.35 6.15 12.86
N THR A 269 -2.04 5.27 11.90
CA THR A 269 -1.36 4.00 12.17
C THR A 269 0.04 4.24 12.73
N ALA A 270 0.80 5.17 12.19
CA ALA A 270 2.13 5.51 12.67
C ALA A 270 2.10 6.02 14.13
N LEU A 271 1.13 6.86 14.49
CA LEU A 271 0.94 7.32 15.86
C LEU A 271 0.55 6.17 16.81
N VAL A 272 -0.29 5.24 16.37
CA VAL A 272 -0.63 4.04 17.16
C VAL A 272 0.60 3.15 17.37
N ILE A 273 1.47 3.01 16.38
CA ILE A 273 2.74 2.28 16.55
C ILE A 273 3.63 2.99 17.55
N ASP A 274 3.70 4.33 17.57
CA ASP A 274 4.43 5.08 18.60
C ASP A 274 3.89 4.79 20.00
N LEU A 275 2.56 4.74 20.18
CA LEU A 275 1.93 4.35 21.46
C LEU A 275 2.27 2.91 21.85
N ILE A 276 2.30 1.98 20.89
CA ILE A 276 2.68 0.59 21.14
C ILE A 276 4.16 0.50 21.56
N GLU A 277 5.06 1.24 20.92
CA GLU A 277 6.48 1.31 21.28
C GLU A 277 6.71 1.92 22.69
N LEU A 278 5.82 2.80 23.12
CA LEU A 278 5.78 3.35 24.48
C LEU A 278 5.04 2.45 25.48
N ARG A 279 4.42 1.35 25.02
CA ARG A 279 3.63 0.39 25.83
C ARG A 279 2.44 1.04 26.54
N LEU A 280 1.72 1.91 25.85
CA LEU A 280 0.62 2.71 26.40
C LEU A 280 -0.77 2.16 26.05
N ILE A 281 -0.87 1.12 25.20
CA ILE A 281 -2.17 0.56 24.81
C ILE A 281 -2.70 -0.35 25.90
N PRO A 282 -3.92 -0.10 26.42
CA PRO A 282 -4.54 -0.92 27.45
C PRO A 282 -5.05 -2.26 26.92
N ASP A 283 -4.98 -3.32 27.74
CA ASP A 283 -5.46 -4.67 27.39
C ASP A 283 -6.97 -4.74 27.09
N ASN A 284 -7.77 -3.81 27.62
CA ASN A 284 -9.22 -3.78 27.45
C ASN A 284 -9.66 -3.30 26.05
N PHE A 285 -8.74 -2.97 25.15
CA PHE A 285 -9.04 -2.67 23.74
C PHE A 285 -9.26 -3.94 22.92
N ALA A 286 -8.85 -5.10 23.42
CA ALA A 286 -8.89 -6.35 22.67
C ALA A 286 -10.31 -6.71 22.21
N VAL A 287 -10.44 -7.02 20.91
CA VAL A 287 -11.70 -7.38 20.22
C VAL A 287 -11.92 -8.89 20.32
N ILE A 288 -13.17 -9.31 20.54
CA ILE A 288 -13.57 -10.70 20.38
C ILE A 288 -13.83 -10.97 18.88
N GLU A 289 -13.30 -12.08 18.36
CA GLU A 289 -13.49 -12.48 16.96
C GLU A 289 -13.20 -11.35 15.93
N PRO A 290 -11.95 -10.83 15.88
CA PRO A 290 -11.61 -9.68 15.04
C PRO A 290 -11.95 -9.86 13.55
N THR A 291 -11.89 -11.10 13.03
CA THR A 291 -12.24 -11.41 11.64
C THR A 291 -13.73 -11.28 11.33
N GLU A 292 -14.58 -11.47 12.30
CA GLU A 292 -16.00 -11.21 12.15
C GLU A 292 -16.31 -9.73 12.40
N ALA A 293 -15.70 -9.13 13.41
CA ALA A 293 -15.88 -7.71 13.71
C ALA A 293 -15.52 -6.80 12.52
N ILE A 294 -14.44 -7.10 11.79
CA ILE A 294 -14.05 -6.31 10.60
C ILE A 294 -15.11 -6.39 9.50
N LYS A 295 -15.76 -7.53 9.29
CA LYS A 295 -16.85 -7.72 8.33
C LYS A 295 -18.14 -7.04 8.79
N GLU A 296 -18.49 -7.19 10.07
CA GLU A 296 -19.68 -6.54 10.65
C GLU A 296 -19.60 -5.03 10.53
N ILE A 297 -18.46 -4.44 10.89
CA ILE A 297 -18.22 -2.99 10.73
C ILE A 297 -18.32 -2.58 9.27
N SER A 298 -17.68 -3.33 8.35
CA SER A 298 -17.70 -3.02 6.91
C SER A 298 -19.11 -3.00 6.33
N ARG A 299 -19.95 -3.94 6.74
CA ARG A 299 -21.29 -4.17 6.19
C ARG A 299 -22.40 -3.37 6.88
N ASP A 300 -22.10 -2.66 7.97
CA ASP A 300 -23.10 -1.90 8.74
C ASP A 300 -23.55 -0.63 8.00
N GLN A 301 -24.71 -0.74 7.33
CA GLN A 301 -25.35 0.38 6.61
C GLN A 301 -25.90 1.46 7.54
N THR A 302 -26.03 1.19 8.84
CA THR A 302 -26.55 2.15 9.81
C THR A 302 -25.47 3.11 10.32
N CYS A 303 -24.22 2.88 9.97
CA CYS A 303 -23.04 3.63 10.44
C CYS A 303 -22.91 3.69 11.97
N ARG A 304 -23.46 2.73 12.67
CA ARG A 304 -23.28 2.58 14.13
C ARG A 304 -21.99 1.84 14.48
N TRP A 305 -21.53 0.92 13.63
CA TRP A 305 -20.28 0.16 13.71
C TRP A 305 -20.03 -0.47 15.08
N GLN A 306 -21.07 -1.11 15.62
CA GLN A 306 -20.99 -1.77 16.94
C GLN A 306 -20.31 -3.12 16.83
N PHE A 307 -19.49 -3.46 17.83
CA PHE A 307 -18.87 -4.76 17.96
C PHE A 307 -18.55 -5.06 19.44
N ARG A 308 -18.02 -6.25 19.75
CA ARG A 308 -17.78 -6.69 21.12
C ARG A 308 -16.29 -6.78 21.44
N LEU A 309 -15.93 -6.30 22.63
CA LEU A 309 -14.60 -6.46 23.23
C LEU A 309 -14.47 -7.81 23.96
N LYS A 310 -13.24 -8.26 24.21
CA LYS A 310 -12.95 -9.51 24.97
C LYS A 310 -13.50 -9.49 26.39
N ASP A 311 -13.65 -8.32 27.01
CA ASP A 311 -14.28 -8.18 28.34
C ASP A 311 -15.80 -8.31 28.34
N GLY A 312 -16.41 -8.54 27.19
CA GLY A 312 -17.85 -8.72 26.97
C GLY A 312 -18.63 -7.43 26.76
N LYS A 313 -18.00 -6.26 26.82
CA LYS A 313 -18.66 -4.98 26.55
C LYS A 313 -18.88 -4.81 25.06
N THR A 314 -19.99 -4.13 24.71
CA THR A 314 -20.23 -3.62 23.37
C THR A 314 -19.68 -2.20 23.28
N THR A 315 -18.99 -1.89 22.19
CA THR A 315 -18.47 -0.55 21.86
C THR A 315 -18.71 -0.25 20.37
N THR A 316 -18.35 0.94 19.94
CA THR A 316 -18.38 1.33 18.53
C THR A 316 -16.96 1.50 17.98
N ALA A 317 -16.81 1.42 16.65
CA ALA A 317 -15.54 1.71 16.02
C ALA A 317 -15.08 3.16 16.27
N ILE A 318 -16.02 4.10 16.35
CA ILE A 318 -15.72 5.51 16.67
C ILE A 318 -15.18 5.64 18.09
N ASP A 319 -15.85 5.02 19.08
CA ASP A 319 -15.40 5.10 20.48
C ASP A 319 -14.02 4.52 20.68
N LEU A 320 -13.73 3.37 20.04
CA LEU A 320 -12.41 2.77 20.15
C LEU A 320 -11.34 3.62 19.46
N GLN A 321 -11.62 4.16 18.28
CA GLN A 321 -10.70 5.07 17.58
C GLN A 321 -10.45 6.34 18.40
N ARG A 322 -11.45 6.89 19.09
CA ARG A 322 -11.29 8.02 20.01
C ARG A 322 -10.37 7.68 21.18
N GLN A 323 -10.47 6.47 21.74
CA GLN A 323 -9.57 6.07 22.82
C GLN A 323 -8.11 6.04 22.37
N TYR A 324 -7.81 5.54 21.14
CA TYR A 324 -6.47 5.64 20.56
C TYR A 324 -6.03 7.09 20.34
N LEU A 325 -6.91 7.92 19.80
CA LEU A 325 -6.65 9.34 19.56
C LEU A 325 -6.33 10.09 20.86
N GLU A 326 -7.10 9.86 21.94
CA GLU A 326 -6.87 10.50 23.24
C GLU A 326 -5.53 10.07 23.85
N LEU A 327 -5.15 8.78 23.73
CA LEU A 327 -3.83 8.34 24.13
C LEU A 327 -2.73 9.04 23.32
N ALA A 328 -2.91 9.21 22.02
CA ALA A 328 -1.95 9.91 21.18
C ALA A 328 -1.81 11.38 21.57
N LYS A 329 -2.92 12.10 21.80
CA LYS A 329 -2.91 13.49 22.28
C LYS A 329 -2.22 13.66 23.64
N GLN A 330 -2.35 12.67 24.53
CA GLN A 330 -1.79 12.75 25.87
C GLN A 330 -0.29 12.46 25.93
N HIS A 331 0.22 11.63 25.02
CA HIS A 331 1.55 11.06 25.16
C HIS A 331 2.52 11.38 24.00
N LEU A 332 2.03 11.82 22.85
CA LEU A 332 2.88 12.16 21.72
C LEU A 332 3.08 13.68 21.62
N ASP A 333 4.29 14.10 21.20
CA ASP A 333 4.62 15.51 21.11
C ASP A 333 3.86 16.19 19.94
N PRO A 334 2.99 17.17 20.22
CA PRO A 334 2.25 17.88 19.19
C PRO A 334 3.09 18.95 18.45
N ASN A 335 4.33 19.22 18.85
CA ASN A 335 5.14 20.28 18.22
C ASN A 335 5.74 19.91 16.85
N ASN A 336 5.26 18.85 16.25
CA ASN A 336 5.58 18.44 14.90
C ASN A 336 4.32 18.67 14.03
N GLY A 337 4.39 19.61 13.07
CA GLY A 337 3.24 20.01 12.26
C GLY A 337 2.53 18.86 11.54
N GLU A 338 3.23 17.74 11.27
CA GLU A 338 2.67 16.53 10.72
C GLU A 338 1.83 15.77 11.76
N THR A 339 2.33 15.62 12.98
CA THR A 339 1.59 15.02 14.10
C THR A 339 0.36 15.84 14.44
N ASP A 340 0.49 17.17 14.46
CA ASP A 340 -0.65 18.08 14.70
C ASP A 340 -1.74 17.89 13.64
N TRP A 341 -1.34 17.80 12.36
CA TRP A 341 -2.29 17.59 11.27
C TRP A 341 -3.02 16.25 11.46
N ILE A 342 -2.31 15.16 11.74
CA ILE A 342 -2.91 13.83 11.94
C ILE A 342 -3.91 13.86 13.10
N LEU A 343 -3.54 14.40 14.26
CA LEU A 343 -4.39 14.44 15.43
C LEU A 343 -5.65 15.29 15.19
N ALA A 344 -5.50 16.44 14.55
CA ALA A 344 -6.60 17.34 14.25
C ALA A 344 -7.58 16.73 13.23
N GLU A 345 -7.05 16.15 12.15
CA GLU A 345 -7.90 15.55 11.10
C GLU A 345 -8.55 14.25 11.59
N TRP A 346 -7.84 13.43 12.38
CA TRP A 346 -8.42 12.23 12.96
C TRP A 346 -9.60 12.56 13.90
N GLU A 347 -9.46 13.59 14.75
CA GLU A 347 -10.55 14.07 15.58
C GLU A 347 -11.72 14.61 14.75
N ALA A 348 -11.44 15.44 13.76
CA ALA A 348 -12.45 16.04 12.90
C ALA A 348 -13.25 14.96 12.15
N ILE A 349 -12.58 13.94 11.62
CA ILE A 349 -13.24 12.82 10.93
C ILE A 349 -14.11 12.00 11.87
N LEU A 350 -13.61 11.66 13.07
CA LEU A 350 -14.40 10.88 14.03
C LEU A 350 -15.66 11.65 14.47
N ASN A 351 -15.54 12.96 14.68
CA ASN A 351 -16.69 13.80 15.02
C ASN A 351 -17.71 13.85 13.89
N GLN A 352 -17.26 13.95 12.64
CA GLN A 352 -18.16 14.00 11.49
C GLN A 352 -18.81 12.63 11.20
N LEU A 353 -18.05 11.53 11.33
CA LEU A 353 -18.58 10.16 11.19
C LEU A 353 -19.67 9.85 12.22
N GLU A 354 -19.60 10.43 13.41
CA GLU A 354 -20.60 10.25 14.47
C GLU A 354 -21.88 11.05 14.18
N GLN A 355 -21.76 12.24 13.56
CA GLN A 355 -22.88 13.15 13.32
C GLN A 355 -23.56 12.84 11.99
N GLU A 356 -22.85 12.97 10.88
CA GLU A 356 -23.34 12.81 9.51
C GLU A 356 -22.22 12.32 8.59
N PRO A 357 -22.04 10.99 8.46
CA PRO A 357 -20.94 10.42 7.65
C PRO A 357 -20.91 10.90 6.20
N MET A 358 -22.09 11.18 5.62
CA MET A 358 -22.19 11.57 4.20
C MET A 358 -21.65 12.97 3.90
N GLU A 359 -21.42 13.82 4.91
CA GLU A 359 -20.73 15.10 4.76
C GLU A 359 -19.24 14.97 4.46
N LEU A 360 -18.68 13.73 4.53
CA LEU A 360 -17.28 13.44 4.24
C LEU A 360 -17.03 13.07 2.77
N VAL A 361 -17.95 13.39 1.89
CA VAL A 361 -17.89 13.09 0.45
C VAL A 361 -16.64 13.68 -0.23
N ASP A 362 -16.10 14.77 0.30
CA ASP A 362 -14.94 15.47 -0.25
C ASP A 362 -13.58 14.85 0.12
N ARG A 363 -13.56 13.79 0.96
CA ARG A 363 -12.29 13.30 1.50
C ARG A 363 -12.21 11.80 1.76
N ILE A 364 -13.31 11.09 2.00
CA ILE A 364 -13.33 9.65 2.32
C ILE A 364 -13.87 8.85 1.13
N ASP A 365 -13.07 7.94 0.61
CA ASP A 365 -13.38 7.19 -0.61
C ASP A 365 -14.71 6.43 -0.56
N TRP A 366 -14.98 5.67 0.53
CA TRP A 366 -16.25 4.93 0.61
C TRP A 366 -17.46 5.86 0.65
N VAL A 367 -17.31 7.05 1.22
CA VAL A 367 -18.40 8.06 1.26
C VAL A 367 -18.61 8.66 -0.13
N ALA A 368 -17.54 9.13 -0.79
CA ALA A 368 -17.57 9.68 -2.13
C ALA A 368 -18.19 8.70 -3.14
N LYS A 369 -17.73 7.45 -3.11
CA LYS A 369 -18.25 6.39 -3.97
C LYS A 369 -19.73 6.09 -3.68
N LYS A 370 -20.11 5.97 -2.39
CA LYS A 370 -21.53 5.74 -2.02
C LYS A 370 -22.42 6.86 -2.51
N TRP A 371 -21.97 8.09 -2.36
CA TRP A 371 -22.70 9.27 -2.85
C TRP A 371 -22.88 9.21 -4.37
N LEU A 372 -21.84 8.97 -5.14
CA LEU A 372 -21.89 8.82 -6.60
C LEU A 372 -22.89 7.73 -7.01
N LEU A 373 -22.74 6.53 -6.46
CA LEU A 373 -23.59 5.39 -6.80
C LEU A 373 -25.07 5.64 -6.43
N THR A 374 -25.33 6.33 -5.28
CA THR A 374 -26.68 6.70 -4.90
C THR A 374 -27.29 7.67 -5.91
N THR A 375 -26.53 8.67 -6.34
CA THR A 375 -26.98 9.63 -7.36
C THR A 375 -27.36 8.92 -8.67
N PHE A 376 -26.53 7.99 -9.16
CA PHE A 376 -26.86 7.21 -10.36
C PHE A 376 -28.10 6.34 -10.18
N VAL A 377 -28.26 5.69 -9.02
CA VAL A 377 -29.47 4.89 -8.72
C VAL A 377 -30.71 5.74 -8.78
N GLU A 378 -30.68 6.94 -8.22
CA GLU A 378 -31.83 7.87 -8.18
C GLU A 378 -32.14 8.48 -9.56
N GLU A 379 -31.10 8.91 -10.30
CA GLU A 379 -31.28 9.57 -11.61
C GLU A 379 -31.75 8.59 -12.70
N GLU A 380 -31.18 7.38 -12.74
CA GLU A 380 -31.49 6.39 -13.76
C GLU A 380 -32.64 5.45 -13.35
N GLY A 381 -33.09 5.48 -12.09
CA GLY A 381 -34.16 4.63 -11.59
C GLY A 381 -33.80 3.13 -11.58
N ILE A 382 -32.52 2.78 -11.45
CA ILE A 382 -32.01 1.41 -11.41
C ILE A 382 -31.94 0.89 -9.97
N LYS A 383 -31.66 -0.40 -9.81
CA LYS A 383 -31.49 -1.03 -8.49
C LYS A 383 -30.00 -1.14 -8.13
N TRP A 384 -29.73 -1.29 -6.83
CA TRP A 384 -28.35 -1.50 -6.32
C TRP A 384 -27.69 -2.79 -6.81
N ASP A 385 -28.43 -3.78 -7.30
CA ASP A 385 -27.93 -5.02 -7.88
C ASP A 385 -27.78 -4.97 -9.41
N ASP A 386 -27.94 -3.79 -10.01
CA ASP A 386 -27.73 -3.62 -11.46
C ASP A 386 -26.26 -3.77 -11.82
N PRO A 387 -25.90 -4.62 -12.82
CA PRO A 387 -24.52 -4.82 -13.24
C PRO A 387 -23.81 -3.54 -13.70
N TRP A 388 -24.54 -2.57 -14.23
CA TRP A 388 -23.98 -1.28 -14.62
C TRP A 388 -23.44 -0.50 -13.42
N LEU A 389 -24.12 -0.56 -12.27
CA LEU A 389 -23.68 0.10 -11.05
C LEU A 389 -22.32 -0.48 -10.55
N GLN A 390 -22.10 -1.79 -10.75
CA GLN A 390 -20.80 -2.41 -10.44
C GLN A 390 -19.69 -1.86 -11.35
N SER A 391 -19.97 -1.63 -12.63
CA SER A 391 -19.02 -1.02 -13.56
C SER A 391 -18.67 0.41 -13.15
N LEU A 392 -19.64 1.20 -12.70
CA LEU A 392 -19.40 2.55 -12.16
C LEU A 392 -18.57 2.50 -10.86
N ALA A 393 -18.86 1.53 -9.98
CA ALA A 393 -18.08 1.34 -8.76
C ALA A 393 -16.60 0.99 -9.04
N LEU A 394 -16.34 0.28 -10.13
CA LEU A 394 -14.99 -0.01 -10.60
C LEU A 394 -14.36 1.23 -11.25
N GLN A 395 -15.12 1.96 -12.08
CA GLN A 395 -14.65 3.19 -12.75
C GLN A 395 -14.25 4.30 -11.76
N TYR A 396 -14.74 4.29 -10.53
CA TYR A 396 -14.25 5.17 -9.47
C TYR A 396 -12.75 4.99 -9.23
N HIS A 397 -12.24 3.80 -9.44
CA HIS A 397 -10.83 3.41 -9.22
C HIS A 397 -9.96 3.42 -10.50
N ASP A 398 -10.53 3.80 -11.64
CA ASP A 398 -9.74 3.99 -12.86
C ASP A 398 -8.72 5.11 -12.64
N ILE A 399 -7.43 4.80 -12.85
CA ILE A 399 -6.35 5.78 -12.62
C ILE A 399 -6.14 6.73 -13.81
N ASP A 400 -6.88 6.55 -14.90
CA ASP A 400 -6.89 7.49 -16.02
C ASP A 400 -7.61 8.79 -15.61
N PRO A 401 -6.94 9.95 -15.61
CA PRO A 401 -7.56 11.21 -15.22
C PRO A 401 -8.73 11.64 -16.13
N GLU A 402 -8.80 11.13 -17.37
CA GLU A 402 -9.86 11.45 -18.30
C GLU A 402 -11.11 10.59 -18.11
N ASN A 403 -10.96 9.37 -17.57
CA ASN A 403 -12.02 8.39 -17.48
C ASN A 403 -12.43 8.05 -16.02
N GLY A 404 -11.53 8.21 -15.06
CA GLY A 404 -11.76 7.87 -13.65
C GLY A 404 -12.77 8.79 -12.95
N LEU A 405 -13.79 8.21 -12.31
CA LEU A 405 -14.81 9.01 -11.62
C LEU A 405 -14.25 9.77 -10.40
N TYR A 406 -13.26 9.21 -9.71
CA TYR A 406 -12.54 9.95 -8.66
C TYR A 406 -11.89 11.22 -9.21
N TYR A 407 -11.20 11.11 -10.34
CA TYR A 407 -10.54 12.25 -10.97
C TYR A 407 -11.53 13.28 -11.53
N ALA A 408 -12.70 12.84 -11.97
CA ALA A 408 -13.77 13.76 -12.34
C ALA A 408 -14.22 14.64 -11.15
N LEU A 409 -14.32 14.05 -9.94
CA LEU A 409 -14.59 14.80 -8.70
C LEU A 409 -13.43 15.74 -8.33
N GLU A 410 -12.20 15.27 -8.47
CA GLU A 410 -11.00 16.07 -8.16
C GLU A 410 -10.90 17.29 -9.09
N MET A 411 -11.10 17.13 -10.40
CA MET A 411 -11.07 18.21 -11.39
C MET A 411 -12.17 19.26 -11.15
N GLN A 412 -13.31 18.84 -10.60
CA GLN A 412 -14.39 19.76 -10.19
C GLN A 412 -14.08 20.50 -8.88
N GLY A 413 -12.96 20.21 -8.23
CA GLY A 413 -12.61 20.75 -6.92
C GLY A 413 -13.44 20.18 -5.78
N SER A 414 -14.10 19.04 -5.99
CA SER A 414 -14.95 18.37 -5.02
C SER A 414 -14.17 17.44 -4.07
N MET A 415 -12.89 17.19 -4.35
CA MET A 415 -12.02 16.35 -3.50
C MET A 415 -10.95 17.20 -2.82
N ARG A 416 -10.80 16.99 -1.51
CA ARG A 416 -9.76 17.65 -0.71
C ARG A 416 -8.38 17.05 -1.01
N ARG A 417 -7.44 17.89 -1.43
CA ARG A 417 -6.06 17.53 -1.70
C ARG A 417 -5.19 17.75 -0.46
N VAL A 418 -4.19 16.92 -0.27
CA VAL A 418 -3.15 17.07 0.78
C VAL A 418 -1.77 17.32 0.22
N VAL A 419 -1.58 17.04 -1.07
CA VAL A 419 -0.35 17.36 -1.82
C VAL A 419 -0.69 18.08 -3.12
N THR A 420 0.26 18.86 -3.64
CA THR A 420 0.10 19.60 -4.90
C THR A 420 0.57 18.77 -6.10
N ASP A 421 0.12 19.14 -7.30
CA ASP A 421 0.61 18.52 -8.54
C ASP A 421 2.12 18.69 -8.72
N ASP A 422 2.70 19.80 -8.27
CA ASP A 422 4.15 20.00 -8.33
C ASP A 422 4.90 19.01 -7.42
N GLN A 423 4.38 18.72 -6.22
CA GLN A 423 4.95 17.70 -5.34
C GLN A 423 4.85 16.30 -5.97
N ILE A 424 3.71 15.95 -6.56
CA ILE A 424 3.53 14.67 -7.25
C ILE A 424 4.46 14.56 -8.45
N ASN A 425 4.54 15.59 -9.30
CA ASN A 425 5.43 15.63 -10.46
C ASN A 425 6.91 15.55 -10.05
N HIS A 426 7.27 16.16 -8.91
CA HIS A 426 8.61 16.01 -8.34
C HIS A 426 8.88 14.56 -7.93
N ALA A 427 7.92 13.90 -7.26
CA ALA A 427 8.02 12.52 -6.78
C ALA A 427 8.07 11.46 -7.90
N ILE A 428 7.60 11.78 -9.12
CA ILE A 428 7.75 10.89 -10.29
C ILE A 428 9.24 10.66 -10.61
N HIS A 429 10.09 11.67 -10.43
CA HIS A 429 11.48 11.66 -10.88
C HIS A 429 12.50 11.67 -9.77
N ASN A 430 12.13 12.08 -8.56
CA ASN A 430 13.06 12.31 -7.47
C ASN A 430 12.69 11.52 -6.22
N PRO A 431 13.65 10.81 -5.61
CA PRO A 431 13.46 10.11 -4.34
C PRO A 431 13.43 11.11 -3.17
N PRO A 432 12.82 10.72 -2.02
CA PRO A 432 12.94 11.47 -0.77
C PRO A 432 14.39 11.64 -0.36
N LYS A 433 14.79 12.88 -0.02
CA LYS A 433 16.21 13.23 0.25
C LYS A 433 16.72 12.76 1.60
N ASP A 434 15.83 12.54 2.53
CA ASP A 434 16.07 12.21 3.95
C ASP A 434 16.07 10.71 4.23
N THR A 435 15.94 9.88 3.19
CA THR A 435 15.97 8.42 3.32
C THR A 435 17.00 7.78 2.40
N ARG A 436 17.27 6.50 2.62
CA ARG A 436 18.15 5.70 1.76
C ARG A 436 17.63 5.54 0.31
N ALA A 437 16.35 5.85 0.09
CA ALA A 437 15.78 5.88 -1.25
C ALA A 437 16.49 6.89 -2.16
N TYR A 438 17.02 7.99 -1.59
CA TYR A 438 17.82 8.95 -2.35
C TYR A 438 19.06 8.30 -2.95
N PHE A 439 19.83 7.60 -2.13
CA PHE A 439 21.05 6.92 -2.60
C PHE A 439 20.70 5.88 -3.66
N ARG A 440 19.66 5.07 -3.45
CA ARG A 440 19.19 4.06 -4.38
C ARG A 440 18.74 4.66 -5.71
N GLY A 441 17.81 5.61 -5.69
CA GLY A 441 17.24 6.22 -6.90
C GLY A 441 18.26 7.01 -7.71
N LYS A 442 19.13 7.79 -7.05
CA LYS A 442 20.19 8.54 -7.74
C LYS A 442 21.31 7.65 -8.27
N SER A 443 21.57 6.50 -7.65
CA SER A 443 22.50 5.50 -8.21
C SER A 443 21.94 4.91 -9.51
N ILE A 444 20.65 4.62 -9.57
CA ILE A 444 19.97 4.20 -10.82
C ILE A 444 20.09 5.27 -11.90
N ASP A 445 19.83 6.52 -11.55
CA ASP A 445 19.88 7.63 -12.49
C ASP A 445 21.29 7.83 -13.10
N LYS A 446 22.33 7.75 -12.27
CA LYS A 446 23.71 8.03 -12.67
C LYS A 446 24.50 6.83 -13.20
N PHE A 447 24.29 5.64 -12.64
CA PHE A 447 25.21 4.51 -12.79
C PHE A 447 24.52 3.20 -13.22
N THR A 448 23.35 3.26 -13.84
CA THR A 448 22.55 2.08 -14.22
C THR A 448 23.36 1.01 -14.98
N ASN A 449 24.28 1.43 -15.85
CA ASN A 449 25.12 0.52 -16.67
C ASN A 449 26.20 -0.23 -15.86
N GLN A 450 26.54 0.26 -14.68
CA GLN A 450 27.54 -0.34 -13.78
C GLN A 450 26.89 -1.01 -12.57
N MET A 451 25.56 -0.99 -12.47
CA MET A 451 24.85 -1.67 -11.40
C MET A 451 24.71 -3.16 -11.72
N GLU A 452 24.95 -3.99 -10.71
CA GLU A 452 24.74 -5.44 -10.76
C GLU A 452 23.37 -5.82 -10.22
N SER A 453 23.04 -5.32 -9.02
CA SER A 453 21.76 -5.58 -8.35
C SER A 453 21.42 -4.49 -7.35
N VAL A 454 20.14 -4.45 -6.95
CA VAL A 454 19.59 -3.50 -5.99
C VAL A 454 18.62 -4.22 -5.08
N GLN A 455 18.57 -3.80 -3.80
CA GLN A 455 17.52 -4.16 -2.85
C GLN A 455 17.18 -2.95 -1.98
N TRP A 456 16.24 -3.09 -1.05
CA TRP A 456 15.86 -2.01 -0.14
C TRP A 456 17.03 -1.52 0.72
N ASP A 457 17.96 -2.41 1.10
CA ASP A 457 19.04 -2.12 2.05
C ASP A 457 20.43 -2.12 1.45
N HIS A 458 20.59 -2.42 0.15
CA HIS A 458 21.88 -2.35 -0.52
C HIS A 458 21.78 -2.06 -2.02
N VAL A 459 22.87 -1.51 -2.56
CA VAL A 459 23.10 -1.31 -3.99
C VAL A 459 24.44 -1.96 -4.33
N THR A 460 24.48 -2.79 -5.36
CA THR A 460 25.68 -3.52 -5.78
C THR A 460 26.12 -3.07 -7.17
N PHE A 461 27.40 -2.73 -7.29
CA PHE A 461 28.02 -2.28 -8.52
C PHE A 461 29.00 -3.32 -9.05
N ASN A 462 29.16 -3.39 -10.37
CA ASN A 462 30.15 -4.20 -11.06
C ASN A 462 31.21 -3.29 -11.68
N LEU A 463 32.42 -3.34 -11.13
CA LEU A 463 33.57 -2.58 -11.55
C LEU A 463 34.55 -3.49 -12.33
N ASN A 464 34.30 -3.71 -13.62
CA ASN A 464 35.15 -4.54 -14.48
C ASN A 464 35.34 -5.95 -13.94
N GLY A 465 34.32 -6.57 -13.35
CA GLY A 465 34.35 -7.91 -12.76
C GLY A 465 34.60 -7.94 -11.25
N LYS A 466 34.97 -6.83 -10.62
CA LYS A 466 34.91 -6.67 -9.14
C LYS A 466 33.55 -6.21 -8.73
N VAL A 467 32.82 -7.00 -7.94
CA VAL A 467 31.51 -6.68 -7.41
C VAL A 467 31.68 -6.00 -6.05
N VAL A 468 31.09 -4.82 -5.89
CA VAL A 468 31.15 -4.01 -4.65
C VAL A 468 29.73 -3.64 -4.21
N SER A 469 29.38 -3.96 -2.96
CA SER A 469 28.05 -3.68 -2.40
C SER A 469 28.10 -2.55 -1.38
N VAL A 470 27.21 -1.59 -1.52
CA VAL A 470 27.00 -0.48 -0.59
C VAL A 470 25.81 -0.82 0.28
N ASN A 471 26.05 -1.10 1.57
CA ASN A 471 24.99 -1.33 2.53
C ASN A 471 24.38 0.00 2.98
N MET A 472 23.07 0.16 2.78
CA MET A 472 22.32 1.39 3.06
C MET A 472 21.63 1.39 4.44
N ASN A 473 21.77 0.34 5.26
CA ASN A 473 21.21 0.32 6.61
C ASN A 473 21.82 1.41 7.51
N LYS A 474 23.07 1.82 7.23
CA LYS A 474 23.72 2.94 7.92
C LYS A 474 23.10 4.30 7.59
N LEU A 475 22.36 4.41 6.48
CA LEU A 475 21.73 5.66 6.04
C LEU A 475 20.43 5.97 6.80
N ALA A 476 20.08 5.17 7.81
CA ALA A 476 19.10 5.57 8.83
C ALA A 476 19.63 6.68 9.76
N ASP A 477 20.96 6.86 9.82
CA ASP A 477 21.61 8.00 10.49
C ASP A 477 21.66 9.20 9.55
N PRO A 478 21.03 10.35 9.88
CA PRO A 478 20.96 11.50 8.99
C PRO A 478 22.34 12.08 8.60
N GLU A 479 23.32 12.06 9.50
CA GLU A 479 24.67 12.58 9.21
C GLU A 479 25.39 11.68 8.19
N ILE A 480 25.23 10.36 8.34
CA ILE A 480 25.78 9.39 7.40
C ILE A 480 25.08 9.52 6.05
N ALA A 481 23.75 9.61 6.04
CA ALA A 481 22.95 9.79 4.83
C ALA A 481 23.36 11.05 4.06
N GLU A 482 23.50 12.19 4.74
CA GLU A 482 23.96 13.44 4.12
C GLU A 482 25.34 13.30 3.50
N LYS A 483 26.28 12.65 4.20
CA LYS A 483 27.64 12.38 3.67
C LYS A 483 27.58 11.53 2.39
N TYR A 484 26.84 10.42 2.42
CA TYR A 484 26.71 9.50 1.29
C TYR A 484 26.04 10.18 0.09
N ASN A 485 24.95 10.90 0.33
CA ASN A 485 24.24 11.62 -0.72
C ASN A 485 25.13 12.70 -1.36
N ARG A 486 25.88 13.47 -0.57
CA ARG A 486 26.82 14.46 -1.08
C ARG A 486 27.93 13.86 -1.93
N VAL A 487 28.51 12.72 -1.50
CA VAL A 487 29.51 12.01 -2.27
C VAL A 487 28.94 11.46 -3.57
N LEU A 488 27.75 10.88 -3.52
CA LEU A 488 27.02 10.38 -4.70
C LEU A 488 26.76 11.50 -5.71
N ASP A 489 26.26 12.66 -5.24
CA ASP A 489 25.98 13.82 -6.11
C ASP A 489 27.22 14.33 -6.83
N GLN A 490 28.38 14.32 -6.19
CA GLN A 490 29.64 14.80 -6.73
C GLN A 490 30.38 13.77 -7.61
N ALA A 491 30.18 12.47 -7.34
CA ALA A 491 30.89 11.43 -8.07
C ALA A 491 30.49 11.39 -9.55
N GLN A 492 31.46 11.27 -10.44
CA GLN A 492 31.24 11.12 -11.89
C GLN A 492 31.35 9.66 -12.34
N THR A 493 32.00 8.81 -11.55
CA THR A 493 32.14 7.39 -11.79
C THR A 493 31.85 6.59 -10.52
N VAL A 494 31.54 5.29 -10.67
CA VAL A 494 31.34 4.40 -9.53
C VAL A 494 32.64 4.20 -8.75
N GLU A 495 33.82 4.14 -9.44
CA GLU A 495 35.11 4.05 -8.79
C GLU A 495 35.37 5.25 -7.87
N GLU A 496 35.04 6.47 -8.33
CA GLU A 496 35.14 7.68 -7.52
C GLU A 496 34.21 7.64 -6.31
N LEU A 497 32.96 7.17 -6.49
CA LEU A 497 31.98 6.99 -5.44
C LEU A 497 32.50 6.06 -4.34
N ILE A 498 32.92 4.84 -4.73
CA ILE A 498 33.38 3.80 -3.82
C ILE A 498 34.64 4.24 -3.05
N ASN A 499 35.61 4.85 -3.75
CA ASN A 499 36.83 5.35 -3.11
C ASN A 499 36.55 6.47 -2.09
N LYS A 500 35.63 7.41 -2.38
CA LYS A 500 35.26 8.48 -1.46
C LYS A 500 34.43 8.03 -0.27
N LEU A 501 33.67 6.94 -0.43
CA LEU A 501 32.90 6.34 0.67
C LEU A 501 33.75 5.39 1.53
N ASP A 502 34.99 5.10 1.13
CA ASP A 502 35.91 4.17 1.82
C ASP A 502 35.30 2.76 1.99
N ILE A 503 34.73 2.24 0.90
CA ILE A 503 34.09 0.91 0.83
C ILE A 503 35.06 -0.04 0.12
N GLU A 504 35.40 -1.18 0.77
CA GLU A 504 36.31 -2.20 0.27
C GLU A 504 35.68 -3.18 -0.75
#